data_4afe6946ed4da8f3b06020f97f6ebf0c
#
_entry.id   4afe6946ed4da8f3b06020f97f6ebf0c
#
_cell.length_a   1.000
_cell.length_b   1.000
_cell.length_c   1.000
_cell.angle_alpha   90.00
_cell.angle_beta   90.00
_cell.angle_gamma   90.00
#
_symmetry.space_group_name_H-M   'P 1'
#
loop_
_entity.id
_entity.type
_entity.pdbx_description
1 polymer ?
#
loop_
_entity_poly.entity_id
_entity_poly.type
_entity_poly.pdbx_seq_one_letter_code
_entity_poly.pdbx_strand_id
1 'polypeptide(L)'
;MSAGGERMRGRWADALRAFIAERRACGYAYGRSHVCACERLCSFLGERDMDEAAFAEWVAPRDGEACRTRANRVGLWNVFAGFCVRRDIEAGSFRADVRLESDFVPHIYTDEEASAVFSAADAGIAQRRSPYEPSLIMPAFVRLLYSTGLRFSEAAGLRWDDVDGRRLSVLGKGGKPRLVVMSASMAEGLERYRGLRVGGGGGLVFCGREGGPLQNQLVGTWHRTLLDSAGVRRADGAYPRLHDWRHTFAVGALARMDAAGVDVRAALPVLSRYMGHCGTKETEWYLRLTDEGRAGV
;
A
#
# COMPACT_ATOMS: atom_id res chain seq x y z
N MET A 1 6.54 14.37 -16.26
CA MET A 1 7.13 13.59 -17.37
C MET A 1 8.40 12.94 -16.85
N SER A 2 8.49 11.63 -16.86
CA SER A 2 9.35 10.83 -15.98
C SER A 2 10.69 10.50 -16.63
N ALA A 3 11.78 10.87 -15.99
CA ALA A 3 13.19 10.55 -16.30
C ALA A 3 13.57 9.07 -16.08
N GLY A 4 12.64 8.14 -16.15
CA GLY A 4 12.85 6.74 -15.79
C GLY A 4 13.21 5.79 -16.94
N GLY A 5 13.45 6.27 -18.15
CA GLY A 5 13.83 5.42 -19.29
C GLY A 5 15.23 5.65 -19.84
N GLU A 6 15.95 6.65 -19.32
CA GLU A 6 17.25 7.05 -19.86
C GLU A 6 18.41 6.09 -19.50
N ARG A 7 18.22 5.21 -18.53
CA ARG A 7 19.26 4.27 -18.06
C ARG A 7 19.30 2.94 -18.79
N MET A 8 18.30 2.61 -19.62
CA MET A 8 18.30 1.37 -20.39
C MET A 8 19.16 1.52 -21.62
N ARG A 9 20.20 0.69 -21.73
CA ARG A 9 21.12 0.63 -22.88
C ARG A 9 21.29 -0.84 -23.32
N GLY A 10 21.73 -1.06 -24.57
CA GLY A 10 21.95 -2.39 -25.14
C GLY A 10 20.73 -2.94 -25.88
N ARG A 11 20.84 -4.16 -26.37
CA ARG A 11 19.90 -4.88 -27.25
C ARG A 11 18.44 -4.85 -26.78
N TRP A 12 18.19 -4.94 -25.46
CA TRP A 12 16.85 -5.06 -24.88
C TRP A 12 16.20 -3.70 -24.52
N ALA A 13 16.95 -2.61 -24.66
CA ALA A 13 16.49 -1.31 -24.18
C ALA A 13 15.21 -0.82 -24.86
N ASP A 14 15.14 -0.95 -26.20
CA ASP A 14 13.97 -0.52 -26.96
C ASP A 14 12.76 -1.40 -26.69
N ALA A 15 12.95 -2.71 -26.63
CA ALA A 15 11.90 -3.66 -26.30
C ALA A 15 11.32 -3.41 -24.90
N LEU A 16 12.16 -3.14 -23.89
CA LEU A 16 11.71 -2.82 -22.53
C LEU A 16 11.01 -1.46 -22.44
N ARG A 17 11.46 -0.46 -23.18
CA ARG A 17 10.76 0.84 -23.28
C ARG A 17 9.37 0.66 -23.91
N ALA A 18 9.28 -0.09 -25.02
CA ALA A 18 8.02 -0.40 -25.67
C ALA A 18 7.08 -1.22 -24.77
N PHE A 19 7.62 -2.19 -24.03
CA PHE A 19 6.87 -2.96 -23.03
C PHE A 19 6.26 -2.06 -21.94
N ILE A 20 7.05 -1.15 -21.35
CA ILE A 20 6.56 -0.21 -20.34
C ILE A 20 5.46 0.68 -20.92
N ALA A 21 5.63 1.17 -22.15
CA ALA A 21 4.65 2.00 -22.83
C ALA A 21 3.34 1.25 -23.07
N GLU A 22 3.40 0.01 -23.56
CA GLU A 22 2.22 -0.86 -23.76
C GLU A 22 1.49 -1.13 -22.43
N ARG A 23 2.23 -1.46 -21.34
CA ARG A 23 1.63 -1.68 -20.04
C ARG A 23 0.88 -0.46 -19.53
N ARG A 24 1.45 0.73 -19.70
CA ARG A 24 0.79 1.99 -19.31
C ARG A 24 -0.44 2.27 -20.16
N ALA A 25 -0.36 2.05 -21.48
CA ALA A 25 -1.50 2.21 -22.40
C ALA A 25 -2.65 1.24 -22.07
N CYS A 26 -2.33 0.04 -21.60
CA CYS A 26 -3.32 -0.93 -21.11
C CYS A 26 -3.87 -0.62 -19.70
N GLY A 27 -3.54 0.54 -19.10
CA GLY A 27 -4.06 0.98 -17.80
C GLY A 27 -3.32 0.39 -16.58
N TYR A 28 -2.19 -0.31 -16.77
CA TYR A 28 -1.38 -0.75 -15.63
C TYR A 28 -0.58 0.41 -15.05
N ALA A 29 -0.60 0.54 -13.72
CA ALA A 29 0.16 1.56 -12.99
C ALA A 29 1.67 1.22 -12.95
N TYR A 30 2.34 1.34 -14.12
CA TYR A 30 3.78 1.10 -14.23
C TYR A 30 4.56 2.33 -13.74
N GLY A 31 4.64 2.49 -12.41
CA GLY A 31 5.37 3.55 -11.73
C GLY A 31 6.88 3.29 -11.64
N ARG A 32 7.58 4.15 -10.88
CA ARG A 32 9.03 4.14 -10.73
C ARG A 32 9.62 2.77 -10.33
N SER A 33 8.99 2.07 -9.40
CA SER A 33 9.45 0.73 -8.95
C SER A 33 9.47 -0.30 -10.07
N HIS A 34 8.43 -0.30 -10.94
CA HIS A 34 8.37 -1.20 -12.09
C HIS A 34 9.42 -0.83 -13.15
N VAL A 35 9.61 0.46 -13.40
CA VAL A 35 10.66 0.95 -14.31
C VAL A 35 12.04 0.53 -13.81
N CYS A 36 12.35 0.74 -12.51
CA CYS A 36 13.61 0.29 -11.93
C CYS A 36 13.82 -1.24 -12.02
N ALA A 37 12.74 -2.02 -11.93
CA ALA A 37 12.83 -3.48 -12.11
C ALA A 37 13.15 -3.82 -13.58
N CYS A 38 12.54 -3.13 -14.54
CA CYS A 38 12.86 -3.27 -15.96
C CYS A 38 14.30 -2.82 -16.28
N GLU A 39 14.77 -1.72 -15.67
CA GLU A 39 16.16 -1.25 -15.82
C GLU A 39 17.16 -2.31 -15.32
N ARG A 40 16.87 -2.96 -14.19
CA ARG A 40 17.71 -4.05 -13.67
C ARG A 40 17.70 -5.28 -14.59
N LEU A 41 16.54 -5.62 -15.16
CA LEU A 41 16.45 -6.72 -16.12
C LEU A 41 17.23 -6.37 -17.39
N CYS A 42 17.11 -5.14 -17.89
CA CYS A 42 17.86 -4.65 -19.04
C CYS A 42 19.39 -4.75 -18.82
N SER A 43 19.86 -4.27 -17.66
CA SER A 43 21.29 -4.32 -17.29
C SER A 43 21.80 -5.75 -17.10
N PHE A 44 20.97 -6.64 -16.58
CA PHE A 44 21.32 -8.05 -16.40
C PHE A 44 21.43 -8.75 -17.76
N LEU A 45 20.49 -8.56 -18.65
CA LEU A 45 20.48 -9.18 -19.98
C LEU A 45 21.64 -8.66 -20.83
N GLY A 46 21.89 -7.35 -20.85
CA GLY A 46 22.93 -6.77 -21.71
C GLY A 46 22.75 -7.21 -23.18
N GLU A 47 23.71 -7.99 -23.69
CA GLU A 47 23.68 -8.57 -25.03
C GLU A 47 23.28 -10.07 -25.02
N ARG A 48 22.95 -10.65 -23.86
CA ARG A 48 22.56 -12.05 -23.70
C ARG A 48 21.19 -12.32 -24.32
N ASP A 49 20.97 -13.58 -24.68
CA ASP A 49 19.65 -14.07 -25.05
C ASP A 49 18.77 -14.32 -23.80
N MET A 50 17.48 -14.29 -24.01
CA MET A 50 16.50 -14.65 -22.96
C MET A 50 16.27 -16.17 -22.98
N ASP A 51 17.31 -16.93 -22.68
CA ASP A 51 17.32 -18.39 -22.64
C ASP A 51 17.13 -18.94 -21.21
N GLU A 52 17.14 -20.27 -21.08
CA GLU A 52 16.97 -20.96 -19.80
C GLU A 52 18.14 -20.71 -18.84
N ALA A 53 19.37 -20.59 -19.35
CA ALA A 53 20.54 -20.33 -18.54
C ALA A 53 20.52 -18.93 -17.93
N ALA A 54 20.22 -17.92 -18.74
CA ALA A 54 20.04 -16.55 -18.27
C ALA A 54 18.85 -16.44 -17.30
N PHE A 55 17.74 -17.15 -17.55
CA PHE A 55 16.62 -17.20 -16.62
C PHE A 55 17.02 -17.79 -15.27
N ALA A 56 17.71 -18.94 -15.25
CA ALA A 56 18.16 -19.58 -14.02
C ALA A 56 19.05 -18.65 -13.18
N GLU A 57 19.98 -17.93 -13.82
CA GLU A 57 20.81 -16.92 -13.15
C GLU A 57 19.99 -15.73 -12.65
N TRP A 58 19.05 -15.22 -13.47
CA TRP A 58 18.18 -14.10 -13.08
C TRP A 58 17.35 -14.40 -11.85
N VAL A 59 16.80 -15.62 -11.73
CA VAL A 59 15.91 -16.03 -10.63
C VAL A 59 16.64 -16.71 -9.48
N ALA A 60 17.94 -16.88 -9.54
CA ALA A 60 18.74 -17.45 -8.44
C ALA A 60 18.49 -16.66 -7.14
N PRO A 61 18.36 -17.32 -5.98
CA PRO A 61 18.22 -16.64 -4.69
C PRO A 61 19.38 -15.66 -4.45
N ARG A 62 19.08 -14.54 -3.84
CA ARG A 62 20.08 -13.54 -3.43
C ARG A 62 20.07 -13.42 -1.92
N ASP A 63 21.21 -13.17 -1.33
CA ASP A 63 21.33 -13.02 0.12
C ASP A 63 20.38 -11.94 0.65
N GLY A 64 19.59 -12.28 1.66
CA GLY A 64 18.61 -11.39 2.25
C GLY A 64 17.39 -11.06 1.38
N GLU A 65 17.22 -11.73 0.21
CA GLU A 65 16.08 -11.46 -0.66
C GLU A 65 14.81 -12.16 -0.17
N ALA A 66 13.74 -11.38 0.03
CA ALA A 66 12.43 -11.96 0.33
C ALA A 66 11.89 -12.79 -0.85
N CYS A 67 11.23 -13.93 -0.55
CA CYS A 67 10.62 -14.81 -1.55
C CYS A 67 9.68 -14.08 -2.51
N ARG A 68 8.93 -13.09 -2.03
CA ARG A 68 8.06 -12.24 -2.84
C ARG A 68 8.85 -11.43 -3.88
N THR A 69 10.02 -10.92 -3.54
CA THR A 69 10.88 -10.16 -4.46
C THR A 69 11.39 -11.07 -5.58
N ARG A 70 11.80 -12.28 -5.22
CA ARG A 70 12.20 -13.32 -6.18
C ARG A 70 11.06 -13.70 -7.12
N ALA A 71 9.85 -13.93 -6.58
CA ALA A 71 8.66 -14.22 -7.38
C ALA A 71 8.32 -13.07 -8.34
N ASN A 72 8.48 -11.82 -7.93
CA ASN A 72 8.29 -10.66 -8.80
C ASN A 72 9.32 -10.63 -9.95
N ARG A 73 10.58 -11.07 -9.71
CA ARG A 73 11.58 -11.19 -10.78
C ARG A 73 11.20 -12.25 -11.81
N VAL A 74 10.73 -13.42 -11.34
CA VAL A 74 10.20 -14.48 -12.21
C VAL A 74 9.02 -13.94 -13.05
N GLY A 75 8.07 -13.26 -12.39
CA GLY A 75 6.92 -12.67 -13.06
C GLY A 75 7.30 -11.63 -14.10
N LEU A 76 8.26 -10.74 -13.79
CA LEU A 76 8.73 -9.72 -14.74
C LEU A 76 9.35 -10.37 -15.98
N TRP A 77 10.23 -11.36 -15.81
CA TRP A 77 10.83 -12.08 -16.92
C TRP A 77 9.78 -12.66 -17.86
N ASN A 78 8.87 -13.48 -17.33
CA ASN A 78 7.88 -14.18 -18.15
C ASN A 78 6.89 -13.25 -18.83
N VAL A 79 6.48 -12.17 -18.15
CA VAL A 79 5.59 -11.18 -18.75
C VAL A 79 6.30 -10.40 -19.86
N PHE A 80 7.59 -10.11 -19.71
CA PHE A 80 8.39 -9.48 -20.76
C PHE A 80 8.69 -10.42 -21.90
N ALA A 81 9.06 -11.69 -21.64
CA ALA A 81 9.23 -12.70 -22.67
C ALA A 81 7.97 -12.88 -23.52
N GLY A 82 6.79 -12.97 -22.88
CA GLY A 82 5.52 -13.03 -23.60
C GLY A 82 5.23 -11.76 -24.44
N PHE A 83 5.70 -10.58 -24.02
CA PHE A 83 5.64 -9.38 -24.85
C PHE A 83 6.56 -9.48 -26.07
N CYS A 84 7.81 -9.96 -25.87
CA CYS A 84 8.78 -10.14 -26.93
C CYS A 84 8.28 -11.12 -28.02
N VAL A 85 7.80 -12.29 -27.62
CA VAL A 85 7.26 -13.31 -28.53
C VAL A 85 6.12 -12.77 -29.40
N ARG A 86 5.20 -11.96 -28.85
CA ARG A 86 4.14 -11.31 -29.64
C ARG A 86 4.63 -10.30 -30.67
N ARG A 87 5.92 -9.98 -30.66
CA ARG A 87 6.58 -9.01 -31.56
C ARG A 87 7.71 -9.64 -32.36
N ASP A 88 7.65 -10.97 -32.50
CA ASP A 88 8.66 -11.76 -33.24
C ASP A 88 10.11 -11.56 -32.73
N ILE A 89 10.24 -11.21 -31.42
CA ILE A 89 11.54 -11.16 -30.73
C ILE A 89 11.72 -12.47 -29.98
N GLU A 90 12.79 -13.16 -30.26
CA GLU A 90 13.11 -14.45 -29.61
C GLU A 90 13.34 -14.25 -28.10
N ALA A 91 12.53 -14.93 -27.28
CA ALA A 91 12.62 -14.88 -25.83
C ALA A 91 11.93 -16.09 -25.18
N GLY A 92 12.60 -16.74 -24.26
CA GLY A 92 12.09 -17.91 -23.52
C GLY A 92 11.29 -17.52 -22.26
N SER A 93 10.19 -18.23 -22.05
CA SER A 93 9.40 -18.18 -20.79
C SER A 93 9.62 -19.49 -20.01
N PHE A 94 9.99 -19.39 -18.75
CA PHE A 94 10.35 -20.54 -17.92
C PHE A 94 9.65 -20.52 -16.59
N ARG A 95 9.56 -21.68 -15.95
CA ARG A 95 8.98 -21.81 -14.60
C ARG A 95 10.09 -21.86 -13.56
N ALA A 96 9.90 -21.14 -12.46
CA ALA A 96 10.70 -21.32 -11.26
C ALA A 96 9.75 -21.56 -10.09
N ASP A 97 10.02 -22.58 -9.31
CA ASP A 97 9.28 -22.84 -8.08
C ASP A 97 9.77 -21.84 -7.01
N VAL A 98 8.94 -20.86 -6.72
CA VAL A 98 9.17 -19.89 -5.64
C VAL A 98 8.03 -20.02 -4.65
N ARG A 99 8.27 -20.79 -3.59
CA ARG A 99 7.31 -20.89 -2.50
C ARG A 99 7.12 -19.51 -1.87
N LEU A 100 5.91 -19.02 -1.96
CA LEU A 100 5.49 -17.79 -1.28
C LEU A 100 4.99 -18.15 0.12
N GLU A 101 5.90 -18.52 0.98
CA GLU A 101 5.58 -18.62 2.39
C GLU A 101 5.46 -17.20 2.94
N SER A 102 4.30 -16.87 3.47
CA SER A 102 4.06 -15.61 4.14
C SER A 102 3.70 -15.92 5.58
N ASP A 103 4.70 -16.03 6.43
CA ASP A 103 4.53 -16.09 7.88
C ASP A 103 4.19 -14.72 8.48
N PHE A 104 3.89 -13.77 7.58
CA PHE A 104 3.59 -12.43 8.02
C PHE A 104 2.21 -12.38 8.70
N VAL A 105 2.23 -12.22 10.02
CA VAL A 105 1.05 -11.87 10.81
C VAL A 105 1.03 -10.36 11.01
N PRO A 106 -0.02 -9.64 10.57
CA PRO A 106 -0.12 -8.20 10.82
C PRO A 106 -0.30 -7.94 12.30
N HIS A 107 0.12 -6.77 12.72
CA HIS A 107 -0.20 -6.26 14.03
C HIS A 107 -1.64 -5.75 14.05
N ILE A 108 -2.44 -6.27 14.96
CA ILE A 108 -3.78 -5.75 15.23
C ILE A 108 -3.66 -4.90 16.49
N TYR A 109 -3.83 -3.60 16.33
CA TYR A 109 -3.74 -2.67 17.45
C TYR A 109 -4.87 -2.94 18.45
N THR A 110 -4.54 -3.01 19.74
CA THR A 110 -5.54 -2.93 20.80
C THR A 110 -6.08 -1.50 20.92
N ASP A 111 -7.17 -1.31 21.64
CA ASP A 111 -7.75 0.02 21.86
C ASP A 111 -6.79 0.91 22.69
N GLU A 112 -6.03 0.32 23.61
CA GLU A 112 -5.00 0.99 24.41
C GLU A 112 -3.82 1.42 23.53
N GLU A 113 -3.32 0.55 22.67
CA GLU A 113 -2.24 0.87 21.73
C GLU A 113 -2.67 1.96 20.75
N ALA A 114 -3.88 1.85 20.18
CA ALA A 114 -4.41 2.86 19.28
C ALA A 114 -4.54 4.23 19.99
N SER A 115 -5.06 4.24 21.22
CA SER A 115 -5.19 5.44 22.03
C SER A 115 -3.83 6.06 22.36
N ALA A 116 -2.81 5.25 22.69
CA ALA A 116 -1.46 5.72 22.95
C ALA A 116 -0.83 6.36 21.69
N VAL A 117 -1.01 5.75 20.51
CA VAL A 117 -0.53 6.33 19.23
C VAL A 117 -1.26 7.63 18.91
N PHE A 118 -2.58 7.72 19.16
CA PHE A 118 -3.33 8.97 18.96
C PHE A 118 -2.86 10.06 19.90
N SER A 119 -2.61 9.74 21.17
CA SER A 119 -2.07 10.68 22.15
C SER A 119 -0.67 11.17 21.75
N ALA A 120 0.19 10.28 21.27
CA ALA A 120 1.49 10.65 20.73
C ALA A 120 1.38 11.56 19.50
N ALA A 121 0.40 11.31 18.62
CA ALA A 121 0.15 12.15 17.45
C ALA A 121 -0.32 13.55 17.84
N ASP A 122 -1.22 13.66 18.85
CA ASP A 122 -1.72 14.95 19.37
C ASP A 122 -0.63 15.75 20.10
N ALA A 123 0.30 15.06 20.78
CA ALA A 123 1.47 15.70 21.39
C ALA A 123 2.43 16.29 20.37
N GLY A 124 2.36 15.82 19.13
CA GLY A 124 3.12 16.33 17.99
C GLY A 124 4.47 15.68 17.77
N ILE A 125 4.97 15.82 16.56
CA ILE A 125 6.29 15.30 16.13
C ILE A 125 7.26 16.45 16.02
N ALA A 126 8.29 16.47 16.84
CA ALA A 126 9.36 17.47 16.76
C ALA A 126 10.16 17.26 15.46
N GLN A 127 9.91 18.08 14.46
CA GLN A 127 10.67 18.04 13.21
C GLN A 127 11.12 19.45 12.81
N ARG A 128 12.44 19.63 12.77
CA ARG A 128 13.04 20.89 12.29
C ARG A 128 13.04 20.90 10.76
N ARG A 129 12.49 21.99 10.15
CA ARG A 129 12.58 22.29 8.69
C ARG A 129 12.04 21.19 7.76
N SER A 130 10.76 20.84 7.91
CA SER A 130 10.07 20.01 6.93
C SER A 130 9.16 20.89 6.05
N PRO A 131 9.06 20.62 4.73
CA PRO A 131 8.02 21.23 3.90
C PRO A 131 6.62 20.72 4.25
N TYR A 132 6.54 19.75 5.16
CA TYR A 132 5.31 19.19 5.71
C TYR A 132 5.18 19.55 7.19
N GLU A 133 3.96 19.50 7.70
CA GLU A 133 3.64 19.74 9.10
C GLU A 133 3.13 18.43 9.74
N PRO A 134 4.05 17.52 10.15
CA PRO A 134 3.65 16.22 10.65
C PRO A 134 2.76 16.30 11.91
N SER A 135 3.01 17.28 12.79
CA SER A 135 2.19 17.51 13.99
C SER A 135 0.76 17.95 13.68
N LEU A 136 0.53 18.54 12.50
CA LEU A 136 -0.80 18.89 12.02
C LEU A 136 -1.44 17.72 11.27
N ILE A 137 -0.67 17.03 10.44
CA ILE A 137 -1.16 16.00 9.52
C ILE A 137 -1.47 14.69 10.27
N MET A 138 -0.53 14.20 11.08
CA MET A 138 -0.59 12.85 11.64
C MET A 138 -1.78 12.59 12.56
N PRO A 139 -2.24 13.53 13.40
CA PRO A 139 -3.42 13.31 14.24
C PRO A 139 -4.68 12.94 13.43
N ALA A 140 -4.92 13.63 12.33
CA ALA A 140 -6.06 13.34 11.46
C ALA A 140 -5.81 12.13 10.56
N PHE A 141 -4.58 11.97 10.05
CA PHE A 141 -4.23 10.91 9.10
C PHE A 141 -4.32 9.50 9.71
N VAL A 142 -3.72 9.27 10.89
CA VAL A 142 -3.78 7.95 11.54
C VAL A 142 -5.20 7.59 12.00
N ARG A 143 -5.97 8.57 12.50
CA ARG A 143 -7.37 8.35 12.86
C ARG A 143 -8.24 8.03 11.65
N LEU A 144 -7.96 8.67 10.50
CA LEU A 144 -8.65 8.35 9.25
C LEU A 144 -8.36 6.90 8.84
N LEU A 145 -7.08 6.47 8.85
CA LEU A 145 -6.73 5.08 8.52
C LEU A 145 -7.41 4.08 9.45
N TYR A 146 -7.38 4.34 10.78
CA TYR A 146 -8.00 3.50 11.79
C TYR A 146 -9.52 3.39 11.63
N SER A 147 -10.20 4.52 11.42
CA SER A 147 -11.67 4.57 11.41
C SER A 147 -12.31 4.16 10.08
N THR A 148 -11.54 4.12 8.99
CA THR A 148 -12.07 3.87 7.64
C THR A 148 -11.43 2.67 6.94
N GLY A 149 -10.29 2.19 7.40
CA GLY A 149 -9.54 1.13 6.75
C GLY A 149 -9.00 1.49 5.35
N LEU A 150 -8.86 2.78 5.02
CA LEU A 150 -8.29 3.22 3.75
C LEU A 150 -6.87 2.71 3.55
N ARG A 151 -6.48 2.43 2.30
CA ARG A 151 -5.07 2.23 1.96
C ARG A 151 -4.32 3.55 2.09
N PHE A 152 -3.02 3.49 2.39
CA PHE A 152 -2.18 4.69 2.42
C PHE A 152 -2.37 5.56 1.17
N SER A 153 -2.29 4.95 -0.02
CA SER A 153 -2.41 5.69 -1.29
C SER A 153 -3.78 6.32 -1.50
N GLU A 154 -4.83 5.73 -0.97
CA GLU A 154 -6.19 6.26 -1.02
C GLU A 154 -6.33 7.47 -0.09
N ALA A 155 -5.84 7.37 1.14
CA ALA A 155 -5.85 8.47 2.11
C ALA A 155 -4.95 9.63 1.67
N ALA A 156 -3.73 9.33 1.17
CA ALA A 156 -2.78 10.33 0.68
C ALA A 156 -3.24 11.03 -0.61
N GLY A 157 -4.04 10.34 -1.42
CA GLY A 157 -4.61 10.88 -2.66
C GLY A 157 -5.98 11.54 -2.49
N LEU A 158 -6.58 11.52 -1.29
CA LEU A 158 -7.90 12.07 -1.02
C LEU A 158 -7.90 13.57 -1.25
N ARG A 159 -8.92 14.06 -1.95
CA ARG A 159 -9.15 15.48 -2.22
C ARG A 159 -10.32 16.01 -1.40
N TRP A 160 -10.36 17.30 -1.17
CA TRP A 160 -11.50 17.91 -0.50
C TRP A 160 -12.79 17.76 -1.29
N ASP A 161 -12.71 17.71 -2.61
CA ASP A 161 -13.86 17.47 -3.49
C ASP A 161 -14.43 16.04 -3.36
N ASP A 162 -13.64 15.11 -2.80
CA ASP A 162 -14.05 13.74 -2.53
C ASP A 162 -14.76 13.59 -1.16
N VAL A 163 -14.79 14.65 -0.35
CA VAL A 163 -15.35 14.66 1.01
C VAL A 163 -16.71 15.36 1.01
N ASP A 164 -17.78 14.60 1.28
CA ASP A 164 -19.14 15.09 1.43
C ASP A 164 -19.68 14.67 2.81
N GLY A 165 -19.58 15.56 3.77
CA GLY A 165 -19.95 15.31 5.16
C GLY A 165 -19.23 14.09 5.72
N ARG A 166 -19.97 12.99 5.95
CA ARG A 166 -19.41 11.72 6.43
C ARG A 166 -19.02 10.74 5.32
N ARG A 167 -19.16 11.13 4.05
CA ARG A 167 -18.90 10.26 2.90
C ARG A 167 -17.60 10.63 2.21
N LEU A 168 -16.83 9.62 1.86
CA LEU A 168 -15.61 9.76 1.08
C LEU A 168 -15.78 8.99 -0.24
N SER A 169 -15.58 9.69 -1.35
CA SER A 169 -15.48 9.06 -2.68
C SER A 169 -14.05 8.64 -2.92
N VAL A 170 -13.78 7.32 -3.00
CA VAL A 170 -12.42 6.80 -3.06
C VAL A 170 -12.23 5.99 -4.34
N LEU A 171 -11.15 6.27 -5.06
CA LEU A 171 -10.74 5.47 -6.21
C LEU A 171 -9.86 4.30 -5.75
N GLY A 172 -10.40 3.09 -5.84
CA GLY A 172 -9.69 1.86 -5.52
C GLY A 172 -8.69 1.44 -6.59
N LYS A 173 -8.05 0.29 -6.37
CA LYS A 173 -7.14 -0.34 -7.34
C LYS A 173 -7.88 -0.57 -8.67
N GLY A 174 -7.28 -0.10 -9.77
CA GLY A 174 -7.88 -0.17 -11.11
C GLY A 174 -8.93 0.92 -11.39
N GLY A 175 -8.93 2.03 -10.60
CA GLY A 175 -9.81 3.18 -10.86
C GLY A 175 -11.29 2.96 -10.53
N LYS A 176 -11.64 1.87 -9.82
CA LYS A 176 -13.03 1.59 -9.44
C LYS A 176 -13.43 2.48 -8.26
N PRO A 177 -14.46 3.34 -8.42
CA PRO A 177 -14.92 4.19 -7.33
C PRO A 177 -15.68 3.37 -6.28
N ARG A 178 -15.53 3.76 -5.00
CA ARG A 178 -16.34 3.27 -3.90
C ARG A 178 -16.59 4.36 -2.88
N LEU A 179 -17.68 4.22 -2.16
CA LEU A 179 -18.02 5.07 -1.01
C LEU A 179 -17.46 4.46 0.27
N VAL A 180 -16.83 5.29 1.07
CA VAL A 180 -16.38 4.98 2.43
C VAL A 180 -17.07 5.94 3.38
N VAL A 181 -17.57 5.45 4.52
CA VAL A 181 -18.32 6.25 5.50
C VAL A 181 -17.47 6.45 6.75
N MET A 182 -17.30 7.69 7.15
CA MET A 182 -16.66 8.08 8.41
C MET A 182 -17.64 8.07 9.59
N SER A 183 -17.12 7.85 10.80
CA SER A 183 -17.86 8.17 12.03
C SER A 183 -18.11 9.69 12.11
N ALA A 184 -19.08 10.11 12.92
CA ALA A 184 -19.32 11.53 13.14
C ALA A 184 -18.08 12.22 13.71
N SER A 185 -17.45 11.62 14.71
CA SER A 185 -16.23 12.15 15.34
C SER A 185 -15.04 12.27 14.37
N MET A 186 -14.92 11.35 13.40
CA MET A 186 -13.86 11.45 12.38
C MET A 186 -14.15 12.60 11.40
N ALA A 187 -15.41 12.77 10.98
CA ALA A 187 -15.79 13.87 10.10
C ALA A 187 -15.55 15.23 10.76
N GLU A 188 -15.95 15.40 12.03
CA GLU A 188 -15.65 16.60 12.82
C GLU A 188 -14.14 16.83 12.99
N GLY A 189 -13.36 15.75 13.21
CA GLY A 189 -11.90 15.81 13.29
C GLY A 189 -11.27 16.29 11.98
N LEU A 190 -11.81 15.83 10.86
CA LEU A 190 -11.35 16.22 9.52
C LEU A 190 -11.67 17.69 9.21
N GLU A 191 -12.83 18.17 9.62
CA GLU A 191 -13.21 19.59 9.48
C GLU A 191 -12.36 20.50 10.38
N ARG A 192 -12.05 20.08 11.62
CA ARG A 192 -11.09 20.79 12.48
C ARG A 192 -9.72 20.88 11.82
N TYR A 193 -9.23 19.76 11.26
CA TYR A 193 -7.98 19.73 10.51
C TYR A 193 -8.02 20.71 9.33
N ARG A 194 -9.15 20.78 8.57
CA ARG A 194 -9.35 21.71 7.48
C ARG A 194 -9.20 23.16 7.93
N GLY A 195 -9.82 23.50 9.06
CA GLY A 195 -9.75 24.85 9.64
C GLY A 195 -8.36 25.27 10.13
N LEU A 196 -7.52 24.33 10.50
CA LEU A 196 -6.14 24.60 10.96
C LEU A 196 -5.15 24.78 9.79
N ARG A 197 -5.53 24.38 8.58
CA ARG A 197 -4.66 24.53 7.40
C ARG A 197 -4.72 25.94 6.83
N VAL A 198 -3.56 26.59 6.78
CA VAL A 198 -3.42 27.89 6.10
C VAL A 198 -3.27 27.64 4.59
N GLY A 199 -4.17 28.20 3.76
CA GLY A 199 -4.08 28.21 2.30
C GLY A 199 -4.72 27.02 1.58
N GLY A 200 -5.59 26.26 2.20
CA GLY A 200 -6.16 25.03 1.66
C GLY A 200 -7.53 25.17 0.98
N GLY A 201 -7.61 25.76 -0.19
CA GLY A 201 -8.77 25.61 -1.07
C GLY A 201 -8.49 24.63 -2.21
N GLY A 202 -9.32 23.60 -2.42
CA GLY A 202 -9.41 22.85 -3.67
C GLY A 202 -8.26 21.90 -4.02
N GLY A 203 -7.62 21.26 -3.05
CA GLY A 203 -6.52 20.37 -3.30
C GLY A 203 -6.59 19.05 -2.52
N LEU A 204 -5.45 18.38 -2.36
CA LEU A 204 -5.34 17.21 -1.52
C LEU A 204 -5.69 17.53 -0.07
N VAL A 205 -6.40 16.60 0.60
CA VAL A 205 -6.71 16.71 2.03
C VAL A 205 -5.40 16.72 2.83
N PHE A 206 -4.51 15.79 2.55
CA PHE A 206 -3.21 15.66 3.20
C PHE A 206 -2.09 15.98 2.22
N CYS A 207 -1.42 17.09 2.42
CA CYS A 207 -0.31 17.50 1.58
C CYS A 207 0.69 18.37 2.35
N GLY A 208 1.87 18.61 1.76
CA GLY A 208 2.84 19.58 2.26
C GLY A 208 2.33 21.03 2.13
N ARG A 209 3.09 21.97 2.70
CA ARG A 209 2.78 23.40 2.66
C ARG A 209 2.57 23.94 1.25
N GLU A 210 3.34 23.44 0.29
CA GLU A 210 3.27 23.82 -1.14
C GLU A 210 2.28 22.96 -1.94
N GLY A 211 1.42 22.18 -1.27
CA GLY A 211 0.45 21.30 -1.92
C GLY A 211 1.01 19.98 -2.46
N GLY A 212 2.28 19.69 -2.23
CA GLY A 212 2.91 18.44 -2.66
C GLY A 212 2.31 17.20 -1.95
N PRO A 213 2.13 16.06 -2.66
CA PRO A 213 1.52 14.86 -2.10
C PRO A 213 2.38 14.21 -1.04
N LEU A 214 1.75 13.55 -0.06
CA LEU A 214 2.44 12.76 0.95
C LEU A 214 3.16 11.55 0.31
N GLN A 215 4.41 11.35 0.70
CA GLN A 215 5.20 10.18 0.30
C GLN A 215 5.11 9.10 1.38
N ASN A 216 4.90 7.85 0.97
CA ASN A 216 4.75 6.72 1.90
C ASN A 216 5.97 6.56 2.83
N GLN A 217 7.18 6.73 2.31
CA GLN A 217 8.39 6.61 3.09
C GLN A 217 8.49 7.68 4.19
N LEU A 218 8.09 8.90 3.88
CA LEU A 218 8.10 10.02 4.82
C LEU A 218 7.08 9.80 5.94
N VAL A 219 5.83 9.47 5.58
CA VAL A 219 4.76 9.18 6.56
C VAL A 219 5.11 7.94 7.39
N GLY A 220 5.75 6.93 6.78
CA GLY A 220 6.25 5.77 7.50
C GLY A 220 7.31 6.13 8.55
N THR A 221 8.15 7.13 8.30
CA THR A 221 9.11 7.64 9.29
C THR A 221 8.38 8.34 10.45
N TRP A 222 7.42 9.22 10.17
CA TRP A 222 6.60 9.86 11.20
C TRP A 222 5.82 8.85 12.04
N HIS A 223 5.23 7.87 11.38
CA HIS A 223 4.50 6.80 12.07
C HIS A 223 5.40 6.04 13.05
N ARG A 224 6.65 5.72 12.67
CA ARG A 224 7.62 5.09 13.58
C ARG A 224 7.90 5.98 14.79
N THR A 225 8.08 7.29 14.60
CA THR A 225 8.25 8.24 15.71
C THR A 225 7.06 8.20 16.68
N LEU A 226 5.82 8.11 16.15
CA LEU A 226 4.64 7.96 17.01
C LEU A 226 4.63 6.64 17.75
N LEU A 227 4.98 5.53 17.09
CA LEU A 227 5.08 4.21 17.71
C LEU A 227 6.17 4.16 18.79
N ASP A 228 7.31 4.83 18.58
CA ASP A 228 8.35 5.00 19.60
C ASP A 228 7.80 5.72 20.83
N SER A 229 7.14 6.86 20.62
CA SER A 229 6.55 7.67 21.70
C SER A 229 5.43 6.95 22.45
N ALA A 230 4.68 6.10 21.76
CA ALA A 230 3.59 5.31 22.30
C ALA A 230 4.06 3.98 22.94
N GLY A 231 5.33 3.58 22.78
CA GLY A 231 5.86 2.30 23.24
C GLY A 231 5.30 1.09 22.51
N VAL A 232 4.75 1.25 21.31
CA VAL A 232 4.07 0.17 20.55
C VAL A 232 5.04 -0.56 19.64
N ARG A 233 5.11 -1.88 19.79
CA ARG A 233 5.90 -2.82 18.98
C ARG A 233 5.13 -4.10 18.73
N ARG A 234 5.47 -4.77 17.66
CA ARG A 234 5.04 -6.15 17.38
C ARG A 234 5.72 -7.12 18.35
N ALA A 235 5.19 -8.34 18.46
CA ALA A 235 5.77 -9.40 19.30
C ALA A 235 7.24 -9.74 18.92
N ASP A 236 7.62 -9.58 17.65
CA ASP A 236 8.97 -9.76 17.16
C ASP A 236 9.91 -8.54 17.37
N GLY A 237 9.44 -7.50 18.07
CA GLY A 237 10.15 -6.25 18.31
C GLY A 237 10.14 -5.27 17.13
N ALA A 238 9.63 -5.66 15.97
CA ALA A 238 9.54 -4.79 14.80
C ALA A 238 8.43 -3.73 14.95
N TYR A 239 8.47 -2.70 14.12
CA TYR A 239 7.41 -1.70 14.07
C TYR A 239 6.18 -2.23 13.34
N PRO A 240 4.97 -2.01 13.86
CA PRO A 240 3.75 -2.09 13.08
C PRO A 240 3.83 -1.20 11.84
N ARG A 241 3.23 -1.64 10.73
CA ARG A 241 3.22 -0.89 9.48
C ARG A 241 1.99 0.02 9.40
N LEU A 242 2.04 1.06 8.59
CA LEU A 242 0.86 1.87 8.28
C LEU A 242 -0.32 1.05 7.77
N HIS A 243 -0.07 -0.05 7.07
CA HIS A 243 -1.12 -0.93 6.57
C HIS A 243 -1.81 -1.73 7.67
N ASP A 244 -1.18 -1.88 8.83
CA ASP A 244 -1.74 -2.63 9.96
C ASP A 244 -2.95 -1.91 10.59
N TRP A 245 -3.08 -0.58 10.44
CA TRP A 245 -4.32 0.16 10.75
C TRP A 245 -5.52 -0.35 9.97
N ARG A 246 -5.31 -0.70 8.70
CA ARG A 246 -6.37 -1.28 7.87
C ARG A 246 -6.73 -2.69 8.30
N HIS A 247 -5.76 -3.49 8.73
CA HIS A 247 -6.00 -4.80 9.31
C HIS A 247 -6.80 -4.69 10.62
N THR A 248 -6.42 -3.76 11.49
CA THR A 248 -7.15 -3.45 12.73
C THR A 248 -8.59 -3.04 12.44
N PHE A 249 -8.81 -2.14 11.47
CA PHE A 249 -10.17 -1.77 11.06
C PHE A 249 -11.00 -2.98 10.63
N ALA A 250 -10.43 -3.87 9.80
CA ALA A 250 -11.15 -5.04 9.29
C ALA A 250 -11.55 -6.01 10.40
N VAL A 251 -10.61 -6.35 11.29
CA VAL A 251 -10.85 -7.21 12.46
C VAL A 251 -11.88 -6.58 13.39
N GLY A 252 -11.73 -5.30 13.72
CA GLY A 252 -12.67 -4.58 14.56
C GLY A 252 -14.06 -4.44 13.93
N ALA A 253 -14.16 -4.34 12.58
CA ALA A 253 -15.45 -4.34 11.90
C ALA A 253 -16.15 -5.69 12.03
N LEU A 254 -15.42 -6.79 11.81
CA LEU A 254 -15.96 -8.14 11.98
C LEU A 254 -16.39 -8.42 13.42
N ALA A 255 -15.57 -8.03 14.39
CA ALA A 255 -15.90 -8.18 15.81
C ALA A 255 -17.19 -7.43 16.21
N ARG A 256 -17.36 -6.17 15.70
CA ARG A 256 -18.58 -5.40 15.93
C ARG A 256 -19.82 -6.00 15.26
N MET A 257 -19.68 -6.56 14.06
CA MET A 257 -20.78 -7.27 13.37
C MET A 257 -21.21 -8.50 14.15
N ASP A 258 -20.26 -9.29 14.61
CA ASP A 258 -20.50 -10.47 15.43
C ASP A 258 -21.21 -10.12 16.78
N ALA A 259 -20.69 -9.11 17.48
CA ALA A 259 -21.30 -8.62 18.71
C ALA A 259 -22.74 -8.09 18.51
N ALA A 260 -23.06 -7.61 17.30
CA ALA A 260 -24.40 -7.20 16.89
C ALA A 260 -25.26 -8.38 16.39
N GLY A 261 -24.79 -9.63 16.46
CA GLY A 261 -25.53 -10.82 16.02
C GLY A 261 -25.62 -10.98 14.50
N VAL A 262 -24.79 -10.27 13.73
CA VAL A 262 -24.74 -10.39 12.28
C VAL A 262 -23.90 -11.63 11.93
N ASP A 263 -24.39 -12.47 11.02
CA ASP A 263 -23.60 -13.56 10.47
C ASP A 263 -22.37 -12.98 9.75
N VAL A 264 -21.22 -13.15 10.39
CA VAL A 264 -19.93 -12.61 9.92
C VAL A 264 -19.56 -13.16 8.56
N ARG A 265 -19.90 -14.42 8.26
CA ARG A 265 -19.62 -15.04 6.96
C ARG A 265 -20.48 -14.43 5.86
N ALA A 266 -21.74 -14.16 6.13
CA ALA A 266 -22.65 -13.46 5.23
C ALA A 266 -22.25 -11.99 5.02
N ALA A 267 -21.61 -11.36 6.00
CA ALA A 267 -21.14 -9.97 5.94
C ALA A 267 -19.81 -9.79 5.19
N LEU A 268 -19.01 -10.85 5.02
CA LEU A 268 -17.69 -10.78 4.35
C LEU A 268 -17.71 -10.13 2.96
N PRO A 269 -18.66 -10.42 2.05
CA PRO A 269 -18.72 -9.77 0.74
C PRO A 269 -18.92 -8.26 0.85
N VAL A 270 -19.71 -7.81 1.84
CA VAL A 270 -19.97 -6.39 2.09
C VAL A 270 -18.69 -5.71 2.57
N LEU A 271 -18.01 -6.29 3.58
CA LEU A 271 -16.74 -5.76 4.08
C LEU A 271 -15.67 -5.78 2.97
N SER A 272 -15.59 -6.85 2.19
CA SER A 272 -14.66 -6.98 1.05
C SER A 272 -14.87 -5.85 0.04
N ARG A 273 -16.12 -5.57 -0.32
CA ARG A 273 -16.48 -4.48 -1.23
C ARG A 273 -16.16 -3.09 -0.63
N TYR A 274 -16.50 -2.88 0.65
CA TYR A 274 -16.18 -1.65 1.38
C TYR A 274 -14.67 -1.40 1.39
N MET A 275 -13.86 -2.42 1.67
CA MET A 275 -12.41 -2.31 1.67
C MET A 275 -11.81 -2.22 0.25
N GLY A 276 -12.57 -2.49 -0.80
CA GLY A 276 -12.07 -2.49 -2.18
C GLY A 276 -11.09 -3.63 -2.46
N HIS A 277 -11.40 -4.82 -1.95
CA HIS A 277 -10.74 -6.07 -2.32
C HIS A 277 -11.30 -6.58 -3.64
N CYS A 278 -10.46 -7.27 -4.43
CA CYS A 278 -10.90 -7.88 -5.69
C CYS A 278 -11.71 -9.17 -5.49
N GLY A 279 -11.71 -9.72 -4.26
CA GLY A 279 -12.41 -10.95 -3.89
C GLY A 279 -12.46 -11.13 -2.38
N THR A 280 -13.22 -12.14 -1.92
CA THR A 280 -13.41 -12.42 -0.48
C THR A 280 -12.18 -13.03 0.19
N LYS A 281 -11.30 -13.72 -0.55
CA LYS A 281 -10.11 -14.39 -0.01
C LYS A 281 -9.21 -13.49 0.85
N GLU A 282 -9.04 -12.23 0.43
CA GLU A 282 -8.27 -11.25 1.21
C GLU A 282 -8.96 -10.88 2.52
N THR A 283 -10.30 -11.01 2.57
CA THR A 283 -11.13 -10.70 3.73
C THR A 283 -11.35 -11.94 4.61
N GLU A 284 -11.45 -13.13 4.04
CA GLU A 284 -11.56 -14.41 4.76
C GLU A 284 -10.40 -14.66 5.72
N TRP A 285 -9.22 -14.14 5.37
CA TRP A 285 -8.06 -14.22 6.24
C TRP A 285 -8.26 -13.51 7.59
N TYR A 286 -9.07 -12.45 7.66
CA TYR A 286 -9.41 -11.77 8.91
C TYR A 286 -10.29 -12.61 9.85
N LEU A 287 -11.06 -13.57 9.33
CA LEU A 287 -11.82 -14.50 10.17
C LEU A 287 -10.91 -15.32 11.08
N ARG A 288 -9.78 -15.77 10.56
CA ARG A 288 -8.81 -16.54 11.35
C ARG A 288 -8.27 -15.73 12.52
N LEU A 289 -8.03 -14.43 12.31
CA LEU A 289 -7.53 -13.54 13.36
C LEU A 289 -8.58 -13.25 14.44
N THR A 290 -9.89 -13.29 14.11
CA THR A 290 -10.95 -13.15 15.11
C THR A 290 -11.13 -14.43 15.92
N ASP A 291 -10.94 -15.61 15.32
CA ASP A 291 -11.03 -16.91 16.00
C ASP A 291 -9.81 -17.15 16.93
N GLU A 292 -8.61 -16.80 16.49
CA GLU A 292 -7.39 -16.86 17.29
C GLU A 292 -7.43 -15.88 18.50
N GLY A 293 -8.01 -14.70 18.32
CA GLY A 293 -8.24 -13.74 19.39
C GLY A 293 -9.25 -14.24 20.45
N ARG A 294 -10.16 -15.13 20.08
CA ARG A 294 -11.11 -15.79 21.01
C ARG A 294 -10.52 -16.98 21.76
N ALA A 295 -9.51 -17.64 21.19
CA ALA A 295 -8.85 -18.78 21.81
C ALA A 295 -7.81 -18.39 22.88
N GLY A 296 -7.48 -17.08 22.98
CA GLY A 296 -6.49 -16.53 23.89
C GLY A 296 -7.06 -15.70 25.06
N VAL A 297 -8.40 -15.77 25.31
CA VAL A 297 -9.07 -15.13 26.46
C VAL A 297 -9.59 -16.20 27.41
#